data_c7b9a030c8bd089b46a8bdb0e43006e2
#
_entry.id   c7b9a030c8bd089b46a8bdb0e43006e2
#
_cell.length_a   1.000
_cell.length_b   1.000
_cell.length_c   1.000
_cell.angle_alpha   90.00
_cell.angle_beta   90.00
_cell.angle_gamma   90.00
#
_symmetry.space_group_name_H-M   'P 1'
#
loop_
_entity.id
_entity.type
_entity.pdbx_description
1 polymer ?
#
loop_
_entity_poly.entity_id
_entity_poly.type
_entity_poly.pdbx_seq_one_letter_code
_entity_poly.pdbx_strand_id
1 'polypeptide(L)'
;MLDERFGHEIHLKERPLGTPTENDFELVKVNVPRLEQGQFLVRNLWMSVDPYMRGRMRDAKSYVPPFQLNKPLEGDCVGQIIESKNNQFKVGEYVHSNFGWREFWTSMSGSGITKINPKSIPIQHYLGVLGRTGLTAYVGILKIGELKNEGKNNTVFVSAASGAVGSVA
;
A
#
# COMPACT_ATOMS: atom_id res chain seq x y z
N MET A 1 32.03 12.76 9.61
CA MET A 1 31.67 11.59 8.81
C MET A 1 30.18 11.74 8.50
N LEU A 2 29.82 11.72 7.23
CA LEU A 2 28.41 11.86 6.82
C LEU A 2 27.77 10.49 7.02
N ASP A 3 26.80 10.39 7.94
CA ASP A 3 26.05 9.14 8.17
C ASP A 3 25.33 8.77 6.85
N GLU A 4 25.91 7.84 6.11
CA GLU A 4 25.28 7.23 4.96
C GLU A 4 24.19 6.29 5.47
N ARG A 5 22.94 6.67 5.26
CA ARG A 5 21.79 5.85 5.59
C ARG A 5 21.41 4.98 4.38
N PHE A 6 21.29 3.69 4.60
CA PHE A 6 20.86 2.73 3.58
C PHE A 6 19.47 2.21 3.91
N GLY A 7 18.78 1.81 2.88
CA GLY A 7 17.51 1.07 2.96
C GLY A 7 17.49 -0.02 1.91
N HIS A 8 16.43 -0.83 1.93
CA HIS A 8 16.22 -1.91 0.99
C HIS A 8 14.92 -1.70 0.20
N GLU A 9 14.97 -2.15 -1.05
CA GLU A 9 13.83 -2.20 -1.95
C GLU A 9 13.72 -3.58 -2.57
N ILE A 10 12.50 -4.03 -2.86
CA ILE A 10 12.27 -5.25 -3.65
C ILE A 10 11.90 -4.85 -5.06
N HIS A 11 12.74 -5.22 -6.01
CA HIS A 11 12.56 -4.96 -7.43
C HIS A 11 12.02 -6.22 -8.14
N LEU A 12 11.18 -6.03 -9.15
CA LEU A 12 10.84 -7.10 -10.09
C LEU A 12 12.00 -7.27 -11.06
N LYS A 13 12.75 -8.35 -10.92
CA LYS A 13 13.92 -8.65 -11.76
C LYS A 13 13.50 -9.22 -13.11
N GLU A 14 12.60 -10.17 -13.11
CA GLU A 14 12.04 -10.78 -14.30
C GLU A 14 10.55 -11.08 -14.15
N ARG A 15 9.85 -11.33 -15.27
CA ARG A 15 8.42 -11.58 -15.26
C ARG A 15 8.14 -13.06 -15.04
N PRO A 16 7.45 -13.46 -13.95
CA PRO A 16 7.19 -14.85 -13.66
C PRO A 16 6.26 -15.48 -14.71
N LEU A 17 6.63 -16.64 -15.24
CA LEU A 17 5.82 -17.40 -16.20
C LEU A 17 4.73 -18.23 -15.54
N GLY A 18 4.88 -18.55 -14.27
CA GLY A 18 3.93 -19.33 -13.46
C GLY A 18 3.63 -18.67 -12.13
N THR A 19 3.71 -19.45 -11.06
CA THR A 19 3.73 -18.94 -9.69
C THR A 19 5.03 -18.16 -9.49
N PRO A 20 5.00 -16.92 -8.97
CA PRO A 20 6.20 -16.17 -8.65
C PRO A 20 7.10 -16.93 -7.67
N THR A 21 8.39 -16.84 -7.90
CA THR A 21 9.44 -17.40 -7.05
C THR A 21 10.37 -16.29 -6.58
N GLU A 22 11.22 -16.58 -5.60
CA GLU A 22 12.20 -15.60 -5.12
C GLU A 22 13.15 -15.13 -6.24
N ASN A 23 13.42 -15.98 -7.23
CA ASN A 23 14.31 -15.64 -8.35
C ASN A 23 13.76 -14.54 -9.26
N ASP A 24 12.44 -14.31 -9.26
CA ASP A 24 11.79 -13.24 -10.02
C ASP A 24 12.02 -11.86 -9.41
N PHE A 25 12.56 -11.81 -8.19
CA PHE A 25 12.76 -10.57 -7.42
C PHE A 25 14.21 -10.36 -7.04
N GLU A 26 14.54 -9.13 -6.73
CA GLU A 26 15.85 -8.74 -6.22
C GLU A 26 15.69 -7.82 -5.01
N LEU A 27 16.39 -8.14 -3.92
CA LEU A 27 16.54 -7.24 -2.77
C LEU A 27 17.70 -6.29 -3.03
N VAL A 28 17.39 -5.03 -3.30
CA VAL A 28 18.36 -4.00 -3.67
C VAL A 28 18.64 -3.08 -2.48
N LYS A 29 19.93 -2.94 -2.13
CA LYS A 29 20.36 -1.94 -1.15
C LYS A 29 20.50 -0.59 -1.85
N VAL A 30 19.81 0.43 -1.32
CA VAL A 30 19.80 1.78 -1.88
C VAL A 30 20.21 2.81 -0.84
N ASN A 31 20.82 3.90 -1.28
CA ASN A 31 21.08 5.05 -0.41
C ASN A 31 19.78 5.80 -0.15
N VAL A 32 19.51 6.13 1.11
CA VAL A 32 18.43 7.05 1.47
C VAL A 32 18.88 8.47 1.12
N PRO A 33 18.20 9.16 0.19
CA PRO A 33 18.62 10.47 -0.25
C PRO A 33 18.49 11.51 0.87
N ARG A 34 19.34 12.54 0.84
CA ARG A 34 19.15 13.72 1.67
C ARG A 34 17.95 14.51 1.18
N LEU A 35 17.16 15.01 2.11
CA LEU A 35 15.99 15.81 1.76
C LEU A 35 16.40 17.17 1.16
N GLU A 36 15.77 17.50 0.05
CA GLU A 36 15.70 18.83 -0.50
C GLU A 36 14.61 19.67 0.19
N GLN A 37 14.60 20.98 -0.04
CA GLN A 37 13.56 21.86 0.48
C GLN A 37 12.18 21.44 -0.05
N GLY A 38 11.20 21.34 0.84
CA GLY A 38 9.85 20.89 0.53
C GLY A 38 9.64 19.36 0.55
N GLN A 39 10.70 18.57 0.70
CA GLN A 39 10.59 17.12 0.79
C GLN A 39 10.36 16.65 2.22
N PHE A 40 9.85 15.42 2.33
CA PHE A 40 9.79 14.63 3.56
C PHE A 40 10.18 13.17 3.29
N LEU A 41 10.70 12.51 4.31
CA LEU A 41 11.14 11.11 4.27
C LEU A 41 10.21 10.26 5.14
N VAL A 42 9.74 9.18 4.56
CA VAL A 42 8.89 8.20 5.25
C VAL A 42 9.64 6.88 5.38
N ARG A 43 9.54 6.28 6.57
CA ARG A 43 9.89 4.88 6.82
C ARG A 43 8.63 4.05 6.78
N ASN A 44 8.56 3.07 5.88
CA ASN A 44 7.46 2.11 5.84
C ASN A 44 7.52 1.18 7.07
N LEU A 45 6.35 0.92 7.65
CA LEU A 45 6.16 0.06 8.82
C LEU A 45 5.40 -1.21 8.46
N TRP A 46 4.41 -1.08 7.57
CA TRP A 46 3.58 -2.17 7.08
C TRP A 46 3.29 -1.97 5.60
N MET A 47 3.19 -3.05 4.87
CA MET A 47 2.71 -3.05 3.49
C MET A 47 1.73 -4.19 3.27
N SER A 48 0.84 -4.03 2.28
CA SER A 48 -0.08 -5.05 1.83
C SER A 48 0.51 -5.83 0.67
N VAL A 49 0.26 -7.13 0.65
CA VAL A 49 0.52 -8.01 -0.50
C VAL A 49 -0.81 -8.47 -1.03
N ASP A 50 -1.16 -8.05 -2.25
CA ASP A 50 -2.49 -8.20 -2.80
C ASP A 50 -2.50 -9.03 -4.09
N PRO A 51 -3.57 -9.81 -4.37
CA PRO A 51 -3.66 -10.66 -5.56
C PRO A 51 -3.48 -9.91 -6.89
N TYR A 52 -3.91 -8.65 -6.99
CA TYR A 52 -3.76 -7.85 -8.21
C TYR A 52 -2.30 -7.65 -8.63
N MET A 53 -1.37 -7.71 -7.69
CA MET A 53 0.07 -7.55 -7.96
C MET A 53 0.57 -8.62 -8.93
N ARG A 54 0.02 -9.85 -8.85
CA ARG A 54 0.37 -10.92 -9.80
C ARG A 54 0.01 -10.53 -11.24
N GLY A 55 -1.12 -9.86 -11.44
CA GLY A 55 -1.53 -9.34 -12.76
C GLY A 55 -0.55 -8.29 -13.29
N ARG A 56 -0.07 -7.39 -12.41
CA ARG A 56 0.90 -6.34 -12.76
C ARG A 56 2.32 -6.85 -13.06
N MET A 57 2.65 -8.07 -12.68
CA MET A 57 3.93 -8.70 -13.04
C MET A 57 3.97 -9.16 -14.50
N ARG A 58 2.83 -9.21 -15.20
CA ARG A 58 2.74 -9.54 -16.62
C ARG A 58 2.84 -8.26 -17.46
N ASP A 59 3.43 -8.37 -18.65
CA ASP A 59 3.42 -7.29 -19.63
C ASP A 59 2.14 -7.38 -20.48
N ALA A 60 1.03 -7.00 -19.86
CA ALA A 60 -0.29 -7.05 -20.50
C ALA A 60 -1.08 -5.79 -20.18
N LYS A 61 -1.90 -5.34 -21.14
CA LYS A 61 -2.81 -4.22 -20.94
C LYS A 61 -3.83 -4.55 -19.86
N SER A 62 -3.94 -3.68 -18.86
CA SER A 62 -4.88 -3.80 -17.74
C SER A 62 -5.35 -2.42 -17.32
N TYR A 63 -6.23 -2.33 -16.31
CA TYR A 63 -6.70 -1.06 -15.72
C TYR A 63 -5.59 -0.29 -14.99
N VAL A 64 -4.48 -0.94 -14.64
CA VAL A 64 -3.26 -0.31 -14.13
C VAL A 64 -2.05 -0.78 -14.94
N PRO A 65 -1.01 0.06 -15.10
CA PRO A 65 0.21 -0.33 -15.80
C PRO A 65 0.91 -1.51 -15.13
N PRO A 66 1.60 -2.36 -15.91
CA PRO A 66 2.45 -3.40 -15.35
C PRO A 66 3.59 -2.80 -14.52
N PHE A 67 4.09 -3.58 -13.56
CA PHE A 67 5.34 -3.23 -12.87
C PHE A 67 6.49 -3.15 -13.85
N GLN A 68 7.37 -2.17 -13.65
CA GLN A 68 8.58 -2.02 -14.42
C GLN A 68 9.65 -2.99 -13.91
N LEU A 69 10.42 -3.57 -14.83
CA LEU A 69 11.57 -4.40 -14.46
C LEU A 69 12.68 -3.53 -13.86
N ASN A 70 13.40 -4.09 -12.90
CA ASN A 70 14.51 -3.46 -12.19
C ASN A 70 14.09 -2.13 -11.50
N LYS A 71 12.83 -2.08 -11.07
CA LYS A 71 12.26 -0.97 -10.28
C LYS A 71 11.56 -1.54 -9.06
N PRO A 72 11.50 -0.79 -7.94
CA PRO A 72 10.76 -1.22 -6.78
C PRO A 72 9.29 -1.41 -7.13
N LEU A 73 8.71 -2.49 -6.62
CA LEU A 73 7.28 -2.71 -6.76
C LEU A 73 6.51 -1.62 -6.01
N GLU A 74 5.24 -1.51 -6.34
CA GLU A 74 4.29 -0.61 -5.69
C GLU A 74 3.21 -1.42 -4.97
N GLY A 75 2.68 -0.89 -3.90
CA GLY A 75 1.58 -1.47 -3.15
C GLY A 75 1.22 -0.61 -1.96
N ASP A 76 0.01 -0.80 -1.44
CA ASP A 76 -0.45 -0.05 -0.28
C ASP A 76 0.48 -0.29 0.91
N CYS A 77 0.85 0.80 1.56
CA CYS A 77 1.69 0.76 2.75
C CYS A 77 1.29 1.87 3.73
N VAL A 78 1.66 1.66 4.99
CA VAL A 78 1.60 2.68 6.03
C VAL A 78 3.00 2.87 6.60
N GLY A 79 3.37 4.13 6.79
CA GLY A 79 4.69 4.51 7.28
C GLY A 79 4.63 5.72 8.19
N GLN A 80 5.77 6.03 8.79
CA GLN A 80 5.95 7.21 9.63
C GLN A 80 6.92 8.17 8.98
N ILE A 81 6.59 9.46 9.03
CA ILE A 81 7.49 10.52 8.60
C ILE A 81 8.61 10.65 9.64
N ILE A 82 9.84 10.39 9.23
CA ILE A 82 11.02 10.41 10.10
C ILE A 82 11.89 11.64 9.92
N GLU A 83 11.81 12.30 8.76
CA GLU A 83 12.42 13.59 8.48
C GLU A 83 11.51 14.44 7.60
N SER A 84 11.55 15.78 7.76
CA SER A 84 10.74 16.67 6.94
C SER A 84 11.35 18.06 6.82
N LYS A 85 11.39 18.54 5.58
CA LYS A 85 11.55 19.97 5.19
C LYS A 85 10.28 20.50 4.52
N ASN A 86 9.14 19.82 4.75
CA ASN A 86 7.83 20.15 4.18
C ASN A 86 6.95 20.82 5.22
N ASN A 87 6.16 21.82 4.78
CA ASN A 87 5.30 22.58 5.69
C ASN A 87 4.02 21.82 6.08
N GLN A 88 3.54 20.92 5.25
CA GLN A 88 2.29 20.18 5.45
C GLN A 88 2.50 18.84 6.15
N PHE A 89 3.64 18.17 5.94
CA PHE A 89 3.95 16.85 6.47
C PHE A 89 5.02 16.96 7.55
N LYS A 90 4.68 16.61 8.79
CA LYS A 90 5.55 16.79 9.96
C LYS A 90 6.15 15.48 10.43
N VAL A 91 7.35 15.53 10.99
CA VAL A 91 8.00 14.40 11.65
C VAL A 91 7.08 13.81 12.73
N GLY A 92 6.98 12.47 12.77
CA GLY A 92 6.14 11.73 13.69
C GLY A 92 4.71 11.45 13.17
N GLU A 93 4.24 12.14 12.12
CA GLU A 93 2.95 11.85 11.50
C GLU A 93 3.00 10.50 10.76
N TYR A 94 1.85 9.83 10.70
CA TYR A 94 1.69 8.57 9.98
C TYR A 94 0.93 8.82 8.69
N VAL A 95 1.32 8.08 7.65
CA VAL A 95 0.77 8.22 6.31
C VAL A 95 0.49 6.85 5.68
N HIS A 96 -0.60 6.81 4.90
CA HIS A 96 -0.91 5.74 3.97
C HIS A 96 -0.52 6.20 2.56
N SER A 97 0.08 5.31 1.78
CA SER A 97 0.48 5.56 0.40
C SER A 97 0.56 4.27 -0.41
N ASN A 98 0.96 4.37 -1.69
CA ASN A 98 1.21 3.23 -2.57
C ASN A 98 2.72 2.96 -2.79
N PHE A 99 3.60 3.51 -1.95
CA PHE A 99 5.06 3.33 -2.02
C PHE A 99 5.55 2.13 -1.20
N GLY A 100 4.86 0.97 -1.29
CA GLY A 100 5.28 -0.28 -0.68
C GLY A 100 6.53 -0.89 -1.33
N TRP A 101 6.94 -2.05 -0.83
CA TRP A 101 8.09 -2.84 -1.28
C TRP A 101 9.44 -2.12 -1.17
N ARG A 102 9.53 -1.15 -0.25
CA ARG A 102 10.75 -0.42 0.12
C ARG A 102 10.71 0.03 1.57
N GLU A 103 11.87 0.14 2.20
CA GLU A 103 11.93 0.61 3.59
C GLU A 103 11.71 2.11 3.72
N PHE A 104 12.23 2.88 2.75
CA PHE A 104 12.17 4.35 2.77
C PHE A 104 11.75 4.93 1.43
N TRP A 105 11.12 6.08 1.47
CA TRP A 105 10.80 6.87 0.28
C TRP A 105 10.65 8.34 0.64
N THR A 106 10.89 9.20 -0.34
CA THR A 106 10.74 10.66 -0.22
C THR A 106 9.65 11.18 -1.13
N SER A 107 9.02 12.27 -0.75
CA SER A 107 8.07 12.99 -1.61
C SER A 107 8.13 14.49 -1.35
N MET A 108 7.81 15.28 -2.38
CA MET A 108 7.59 16.72 -2.27
C MET A 108 6.11 17.07 -2.14
N SER A 109 5.23 16.21 -2.64
CA SER A 109 3.79 16.48 -2.69
C SER A 109 3.00 15.47 -1.86
N GLY A 110 1.80 15.88 -1.43
CA GLY A 110 0.85 14.98 -0.76
C GLY A 110 -0.01 14.15 -1.73
N SER A 111 0.25 14.20 -3.03
CA SER A 111 -0.54 13.46 -4.01
C SER A 111 -0.45 11.95 -3.78
N GLY A 112 -1.60 11.29 -3.63
CA GLY A 112 -1.66 9.85 -3.34
C GLY A 112 -1.21 9.47 -1.92
N ILE A 113 -1.04 10.46 -1.02
CA ILE A 113 -0.62 10.25 0.37
C ILE A 113 -1.72 10.76 1.30
N THR A 114 -2.18 9.90 2.19
CA THR A 114 -3.21 10.24 3.17
C THR A 114 -2.63 10.18 4.58
N LYS A 115 -2.79 11.26 5.36
CA LYS A 115 -2.45 11.22 6.78
C LYS A 115 -3.43 10.34 7.53
N ILE A 116 -2.92 9.54 8.45
CA ILE A 116 -3.71 8.61 9.25
C ILE A 116 -3.52 8.89 10.75
N ASN A 117 -4.54 8.59 11.55
CA ASN A 117 -4.50 8.82 12.99
C ASN A 117 -4.22 7.50 13.75
N PRO A 118 -3.01 7.31 14.29
CA PRO A 118 -2.65 6.08 15.00
C PRO A 118 -3.35 5.93 16.36
N LYS A 119 -3.97 7.00 16.88
CA LYS A 119 -4.66 6.97 18.18
C LYS A 119 -6.06 6.38 18.10
N SER A 120 -6.69 6.44 16.93
CA SER A 120 -8.07 6.00 16.73
C SER A 120 -8.15 4.50 16.52
N ILE A 121 -7.20 3.93 15.80
CA ILE A 121 -7.15 2.51 15.43
C ILE A 121 -5.71 2.13 15.07
N PRO A 122 -5.26 0.89 15.33
CA PRO A 122 -3.93 0.43 14.92
C PRO A 122 -3.69 0.64 13.41
N ILE A 123 -2.53 1.16 13.06
CA ILE A 123 -2.24 1.66 11.69
C ILE A 123 -2.35 0.59 10.60
N GLN A 124 -2.11 -0.68 10.92
CA GLN A 124 -2.24 -1.79 9.96
C GLN A 124 -3.68 -1.97 9.45
N HIS A 125 -4.70 -1.52 10.19
CA HIS A 125 -6.09 -1.58 9.72
C HIS A 125 -6.37 -0.70 8.49
N TYR A 126 -5.52 0.31 8.23
CA TYR A 126 -5.59 1.12 7.02
C TYR A 126 -5.19 0.33 5.75
N LEU A 127 -4.57 -0.85 5.89
CA LEU A 127 -4.30 -1.78 4.79
C LEU A 127 -5.39 -2.88 4.66
N GLY A 128 -6.35 -2.93 5.58
CA GLY A 128 -7.43 -3.92 5.62
C GLY A 128 -8.81 -3.27 5.62
N VAL A 129 -9.48 -3.30 6.78
CA VAL A 129 -10.87 -2.82 6.95
C VAL A 129 -11.07 -1.33 6.64
N LEU A 130 -10.08 -0.49 6.88
CA LEU A 130 -10.08 0.94 6.51
C LEU A 130 -9.40 1.22 5.16
N GLY A 131 -8.95 0.18 4.46
CA GLY A 131 -8.31 0.25 3.15
C GLY A 131 -9.18 -0.29 2.03
N ARG A 132 -8.54 -0.81 0.98
CA ARG A 132 -9.22 -1.34 -0.23
C ARG A 132 -10.17 -2.48 0.07
N THR A 133 -9.82 -3.37 0.99
CA THR A 133 -10.61 -4.55 1.36
C THR A 133 -11.94 -4.13 1.98
N GLY A 134 -11.89 -3.23 2.97
CA GLY A 134 -13.09 -2.70 3.60
C GLY A 134 -13.93 -1.85 2.67
N LEU A 135 -13.31 -1.02 1.81
CA LEU A 135 -14.03 -0.27 0.79
C LEU A 135 -14.74 -1.20 -0.19
N THR A 136 -14.10 -2.29 -0.60
CA THR A 136 -14.71 -3.29 -1.50
C THR A 136 -15.93 -3.95 -0.84
N ALA A 137 -15.81 -4.37 0.42
CA ALA A 137 -16.93 -4.94 1.17
C ALA A 137 -18.08 -3.94 1.33
N TYR A 138 -17.77 -2.71 1.73
CA TYR A 138 -18.75 -1.63 1.88
C TYR A 138 -19.51 -1.35 0.58
N VAL A 139 -18.79 -1.17 -0.53
CA VAL A 139 -19.41 -0.91 -1.83
C VAL A 139 -20.22 -2.13 -2.29
N GLY A 140 -19.70 -3.33 -2.13
CA GLY A 140 -20.38 -4.57 -2.52
C GLY A 140 -21.69 -4.75 -1.80
N ILE A 141 -21.74 -4.57 -0.50
CA ILE A 141 -22.96 -4.78 0.30
C ILE A 141 -23.92 -3.61 0.20
N LEU A 142 -23.44 -2.39 0.44
CA LEU A 142 -24.33 -1.25 0.61
C LEU A 142 -24.69 -0.53 -0.69
N LYS A 143 -23.77 -0.55 -1.68
CA LYS A 143 -24.01 0.17 -2.95
C LYS A 143 -24.47 -0.75 -4.09
N ILE A 144 -23.89 -1.93 -4.21
CA ILE A 144 -24.24 -2.89 -5.27
C ILE A 144 -25.34 -3.84 -4.79
N GLY A 145 -25.21 -4.40 -3.60
CA GLY A 145 -26.21 -5.28 -2.99
C GLY A 145 -27.45 -4.54 -2.46
N GLU A 146 -27.38 -3.21 -2.39
CA GLU A 146 -28.48 -2.33 -1.93
C GLU A 146 -29.10 -2.79 -0.60
N LEU A 147 -28.25 -3.32 0.31
CA LEU A 147 -28.71 -3.75 1.63
C LEU A 147 -29.31 -2.56 2.38
N LYS A 148 -30.64 -2.54 2.52
CA LYS A 148 -31.38 -1.48 3.18
C LYS A 148 -31.73 -1.89 4.61
N ASN A 149 -31.44 -1.00 5.57
CA ASN A 149 -31.77 -1.17 6.99
C ASN A 149 -33.27 -0.94 7.31
N GLU A 150 -34.16 -1.04 6.32
CA GLU A 150 -35.59 -0.72 6.51
C GLU A 150 -36.38 -1.95 6.92
N GLY A 151 -36.23 -2.40 8.19
CA GLY A 151 -37.23 -3.25 8.87
C GLY A 151 -37.55 -4.61 8.22
N LYS A 152 -36.83 -5.04 7.21
CA LYS A 152 -36.97 -6.34 6.55
C LYS A 152 -35.86 -7.29 6.98
N ASN A 153 -36.21 -8.54 7.22
CA ASN A 153 -35.24 -9.61 7.43
C ASN A 153 -34.45 -9.83 6.14
N ASN A 154 -33.29 -9.18 6.03
CA ASN A 154 -32.39 -9.39 4.91
C ASN A 154 -31.50 -10.61 5.19
N THR A 155 -31.37 -11.50 4.22
CA THR A 155 -30.40 -12.60 4.26
C THR A 155 -29.29 -12.27 3.29
N VAL A 156 -28.03 -12.25 3.77
CA VAL A 156 -26.86 -12.01 2.95
C VAL A 156 -26.05 -13.30 2.86
N PHE A 157 -25.75 -13.74 1.67
CA PHE A 157 -24.79 -14.83 1.44
C PHE A 157 -23.43 -14.27 1.03
N VAL A 158 -22.41 -14.58 1.83
CA VAL A 158 -21.03 -14.13 1.55
C VAL A 158 -20.19 -15.34 1.14
N SER A 159 -19.83 -15.43 -0.14
CA SER A 159 -18.86 -16.42 -0.63
C SER A 159 -17.45 -16.04 -0.16
N ALA A 160 -16.59 -17.04 0.07
CA ALA A 160 -15.24 -16.82 0.59
C ALA A 160 -15.20 -15.93 1.87
N ALA A 161 -16.11 -16.18 2.80
CA ALA A 161 -16.29 -15.40 4.03
C ALA A 161 -15.03 -15.32 4.92
N SER A 162 -14.08 -16.25 4.80
CA SER A 162 -12.77 -16.21 5.47
C SER A 162 -11.71 -15.40 4.72
N GLY A 163 -12.01 -14.93 3.50
CA GLY A 163 -11.11 -14.11 2.72
C GLY A 163 -11.06 -12.65 3.20
N ALA A 164 -10.09 -11.88 2.70
CA ALA A 164 -9.85 -10.51 3.15
C ALA A 164 -11.07 -9.57 2.98
N VAL A 165 -11.82 -9.69 1.89
CA VAL A 165 -13.05 -8.91 1.66
C VAL A 165 -14.23 -9.54 2.39
N GLY A 166 -14.41 -10.87 2.27
CA GLY A 166 -15.55 -11.56 2.84
C GLY A 166 -15.61 -11.51 4.37
N SER A 167 -14.46 -11.46 5.06
CA SER A 167 -14.40 -11.32 6.52
C SER A 167 -14.78 -9.92 7.03
N VAL A 168 -14.85 -8.93 6.16
CA VAL A 168 -15.27 -7.55 6.48
C VAL A 168 -16.74 -7.33 6.08
N ALA A 169 -17.21 -8.11 5.12
CA ALA A 169 -18.59 -8.06 4.67
C ALA A 169 -19.56 -8.69 5.66
#